data_c725e8de3ab5c16a54a8fe3b4d3e17d0
#
_entry.id   c725e8de3ab5c16a54a8fe3b4d3e17d0
#
_cell.length_a   1.000
_cell.length_b   1.000
_cell.length_c   1.000
_cell.angle_alpha   90.00
_cell.angle_beta   90.00
_cell.angle_gamma   90.00
#
_symmetry.space_group_name_H-M   'P 1'
#
loop_
_entity.id
_entity.type
_entity.pdbx_description
1 polymer ?
#
loop_
_entity_poly.entity_id
_entity_poly.type
_entity_poly.pdbx_seq_one_letter_code
_entity_poly.pdbx_strand_id
1 'polypeptide(L)'
;MFGLGALFSASEYNGRVRFHDSAYYFKKQLFATALGLLVMYLASRVDYRIPVKLAPGAYILSLFLSTAVLLFGQEINGSKRWLNLGPLSFQPSEYSKVAVILFLVWQISRTKSKTTGFWFMCRTMMTLLPVVGLVGSNNLSTAVIILGIGVMLIFVANPRYLQLSLIHISEPTRLAL
;
A
#
# COMPACT_ATOMS: atom_id res chain seq x y z
N MET A 1 -13.72 -15.60 -10.10
CA MET A 1 -14.09 -17.01 -10.35
C MET A 1 -12.95 -17.78 -11.03
N PHE A 2 -12.40 -17.31 -12.14
CA PHE A 2 -11.31 -18.00 -12.87
C PHE A 2 -10.07 -18.30 -12.00
N GLY A 3 -9.63 -17.37 -11.18
CA GLY A 3 -8.46 -17.54 -10.29
C GLY A 3 -8.60 -18.66 -9.25
N LEU A 4 -9.81 -18.89 -8.71
CA LEU A 4 -10.06 -19.99 -7.77
C LEU A 4 -10.02 -21.35 -8.45
N GLY A 5 -10.51 -21.43 -9.69
CA GLY A 5 -10.42 -22.66 -10.50
C GLY A 5 -8.97 -23.00 -10.88
N ALA A 6 -8.19 -22.00 -11.30
CA ALA A 6 -6.77 -22.17 -11.62
C ALA A 6 -5.96 -22.59 -10.37
N LEU A 7 -6.26 -22.01 -9.22
CA LEU A 7 -5.62 -22.37 -7.95
C LEU A 7 -5.93 -23.83 -7.57
N PHE A 8 -7.18 -24.27 -7.71
CA PHE A 8 -7.56 -25.67 -7.43
C PHE A 8 -6.73 -26.63 -8.28
N SER A 9 -6.69 -26.41 -9.60
CA SER A 9 -5.92 -27.24 -10.52
C SER A 9 -4.42 -27.27 -10.21
N ALA A 10 -3.83 -26.11 -9.90
CA ALA A 10 -2.39 -25.99 -9.62
C ALA A 10 -1.98 -26.55 -8.24
N SER A 11 -2.87 -26.54 -7.26
CA SER A 11 -2.56 -26.91 -5.87
C SER A 11 -3.05 -28.31 -5.46
N GLU A 12 -3.82 -28.98 -6.30
CA GLU A 12 -4.39 -30.31 -6.02
C GLU A 12 -3.30 -31.33 -5.65
N TYR A 13 -2.24 -31.41 -6.44
CA TYR A 13 -1.12 -32.34 -6.20
C TYR A 13 -0.44 -32.07 -4.86
N ASN A 14 -0.11 -30.82 -4.57
CA ASN A 14 0.54 -30.44 -3.32
C ASN A 14 -0.37 -30.64 -2.10
N GLY A 15 -1.68 -30.44 -2.25
CA GLY A 15 -2.66 -30.72 -1.21
C GLY A 15 -2.75 -32.19 -0.85
N ARG A 16 -2.77 -33.08 -1.84
CA ARG A 16 -2.75 -34.52 -1.62
C ARG A 16 -1.48 -35.01 -0.94
N VAL A 17 -0.31 -34.53 -1.38
CA VAL A 17 0.99 -35.00 -0.85
C VAL A 17 1.26 -34.51 0.57
N ARG A 18 0.90 -33.26 0.90
CA ARG A 18 1.24 -32.66 2.20
C ARG A 18 0.16 -32.78 3.27
N PHE A 19 -1.11 -32.77 2.89
CA PHE A 19 -2.24 -32.67 3.82
C PHE A 19 -3.28 -33.78 3.65
N HIS A 20 -3.07 -34.72 2.73
CA HIS A 20 -4.03 -35.79 2.39
C HIS A 20 -5.43 -35.28 1.99
N ASP A 21 -5.56 -34.00 1.66
CA ASP A 21 -6.79 -33.34 1.17
C ASP A 21 -6.49 -32.51 -0.08
N SER A 22 -7.00 -32.95 -1.22
CA SER A 22 -6.83 -32.25 -2.51
C SER A 22 -7.42 -30.84 -2.52
N ALA A 23 -8.43 -30.60 -1.68
CA ALA A 23 -9.14 -29.32 -1.60
C ALA A 23 -8.63 -28.40 -0.47
N TYR A 24 -7.60 -28.79 0.28
CA TYR A 24 -7.11 -28.02 1.44
C TYR A 24 -6.82 -26.54 1.09
N TYR A 25 -6.00 -26.30 0.07
CA TYR A 25 -5.64 -24.95 -0.36
C TYR A 25 -6.83 -24.19 -0.93
N PHE A 26 -7.72 -24.88 -1.64
CA PHE A 26 -8.94 -24.29 -2.18
C PHE A 26 -9.88 -23.82 -1.07
N LYS A 27 -10.13 -24.64 -0.05
CA LYS A 27 -10.97 -24.29 1.12
C LYS A 27 -10.39 -23.08 1.86
N LYS A 28 -9.07 -23.09 2.10
CA LYS A 28 -8.38 -21.97 2.76
C LYS A 28 -8.49 -20.67 1.95
N GLN A 29 -8.31 -20.74 0.65
CA GLN A 29 -8.42 -19.57 -0.22
C GLN A 29 -9.86 -19.08 -0.37
N LEU A 30 -10.83 -20.00 -0.45
CA LEU A 30 -12.24 -19.65 -0.50
C LEU A 30 -12.68 -18.92 0.77
N PHE A 31 -12.26 -19.41 1.94
CA PHE A 31 -12.51 -18.75 3.22
C PHE A 31 -11.87 -17.35 3.28
N ALA A 32 -10.61 -17.22 2.88
CA ALA A 32 -9.91 -15.94 2.84
C ALA A 32 -10.59 -14.95 1.88
N THR A 33 -11.05 -15.43 0.72
CA THR A 33 -11.77 -14.61 -0.27
C THR A 33 -13.12 -14.14 0.27
N ALA A 34 -13.89 -15.05 0.89
CA ALA A 34 -15.18 -14.71 1.51
C ALA A 34 -15.01 -13.68 2.63
N LEU A 35 -13.99 -13.88 3.49
CA LEU A 35 -13.65 -12.93 4.55
C LEU A 35 -13.23 -11.58 3.98
N GLY A 36 -12.41 -11.57 2.92
CA GLY A 36 -11.98 -10.35 2.25
C GLY A 36 -13.16 -9.56 1.65
N LEU A 37 -14.10 -10.24 1.00
CA LEU A 37 -15.32 -9.62 0.46
C LEU A 37 -16.21 -9.06 1.58
N LEU A 38 -16.34 -9.77 2.70
CA LEU A 38 -17.07 -9.28 3.87
C LEU A 38 -16.43 -8.01 4.42
N VAL A 39 -15.11 -8.02 4.63
CA VAL A 39 -14.38 -6.84 5.13
C VAL A 39 -14.51 -5.67 4.15
N MET A 40 -14.42 -5.91 2.85
CA MET A 40 -14.61 -4.89 1.82
C MET A 40 -16.02 -4.29 1.90
N TYR A 41 -17.06 -5.12 2.04
CA TYR A 41 -18.43 -4.66 2.21
C TYR A 41 -18.62 -3.82 3.48
N LEU A 42 -18.08 -4.26 4.61
CA LEU A 42 -18.13 -3.51 5.87
C LEU A 42 -17.36 -2.18 5.75
N ALA A 43 -16.18 -2.20 5.16
CA ALA A 43 -15.38 -0.99 4.94
C ALA A 43 -16.09 0.03 4.04
N SER A 44 -16.86 -0.42 3.05
CA SER A 44 -17.64 0.46 2.17
C SER A 44 -18.77 1.22 2.90
N ARG A 45 -19.18 0.74 4.08
CA ARG A 45 -20.20 1.40 4.93
C ARG A 45 -19.58 2.41 5.90
N VAL A 46 -18.27 2.41 6.07
CA VAL A 46 -17.58 3.32 6.98
C VAL A 46 -17.34 4.67 6.29
N ASP A 47 -17.69 5.77 6.96
CA ASP A 47 -17.40 7.11 6.47
C ASP A 47 -15.86 7.29 6.34
N TYR A 48 -15.40 7.67 5.15
CA TYR A 48 -13.98 7.89 4.84
C TYR A 48 -13.29 8.88 5.80
N ARG A 49 -14.05 9.74 6.48
CA ARG A 49 -13.53 10.70 7.47
C ARG A 49 -12.93 10.02 8.69
N ILE A 50 -13.46 8.84 9.06
CA ILE A 50 -12.96 8.08 10.23
C ILE A 50 -11.55 7.55 9.98
N PRO A 51 -11.28 6.75 8.94
CA PRO A 51 -9.94 6.26 8.68
C PRO A 51 -8.94 7.40 8.41
N VAL A 52 -9.36 8.50 7.79
CA VAL A 52 -8.49 9.67 7.59
C VAL A 52 -8.11 10.34 8.92
N LYS A 53 -9.02 10.43 9.89
CA LYS A 53 -8.68 10.94 11.23
C LYS A 53 -7.69 10.05 11.98
N LEU A 54 -7.79 8.74 11.80
CA LEU A 54 -6.91 7.75 12.42
C LEU A 54 -5.56 7.58 11.69
N ALA A 55 -5.40 8.20 10.52
CA ALA A 55 -4.24 8.04 9.65
C ALA A 55 -2.88 8.30 10.33
N PRO A 56 -2.68 9.32 11.20
CA PRO A 56 -1.41 9.50 11.90
C PRO A 56 -1.05 8.32 12.79
N GLY A 57 -2.04 7.78 13.52
CA GLY A 57 -1.86 6.58 14.34
C GLY A 57 -1.54 5.33 13.49
N ALA A 58 -2.25 5.16 12.38
CA ALA A 58 -1.99 4.07 11.43
C ALA A 58 -0.57 4.16 10.84
N TYR A 59 -0.09 5.36 10.53
CA TYR A 59 1.26 5.58 10.03
C TYR A 59 2.32 5.22 11.08
N ILE A 60 2.18 5.66 12.32
CA ILE A 60 3.11 5.30 13.42
C ILE A 60 3.11 3.79 13.63
N LEU A 61 1.93 3.17 13.62
CA LEU A 61 1.81 1.71 13.74
C LEU A 61 2.52 1.00 12.58
N SER A 62 2.44 1.54 11.35
CA SER A 62 3.14 0.95 10.19
C SER A 62 4.67 1.00 10.35
N LEU A 63 5.21 2.09 10.89
CA LEU A 63 6.64 2.19 11.19
C LEU A 63 7.06 1.17 12.25
N PHE A 64 6.26 1.06 13.33
CA PHE A 64 6.51 0.09 14.39
C PHE A 64 6.48 -1.36 13.89
N LEU A 65 5.44 -1.74 13.13
CA LEU A 65 5.32 -3.08 12.56
C LEU A 65 6.42 -3.39 11.54
N SER A 66 6.84 -2.41 10.73
CA SER A 66 7.94 -2.57 9.78
C SER A 66 9.27 -2.77 10.50
N THR A 67 9.50 -2.04 11.59
CA THR A 67 10.69 -2.24 12.44
C THR A 67 10.63 -3.59 13.17
N ALA A 68 9.48 -3.99 13.68
CA ALA A 68 9.30 -5.28 14.34
C ALA A 68 9.61 -6.46 13.39
N VAL A 69 9.23 -6.37 12.11
CA VAL A 69 9.57 -7.39 11.12
C VAL A 69 11.08 -7.47 10.85
N LEU A 70 11.79 -6.35 10.89
CA LEU A 70 13.25 -6.34 10.74
C LEU A 70 13.94 -7.09 11.87
N LEU A 71 13.44 -6.92 13.10
CA LEU A 71 14.03 -7.50 14.31
C LEU A 71 13.58 -8.96 14.54
N PHE A 72 12.28 -9.24 14.39
CA PHE A 72 11.64 -10.50 14.78
C PHE A 72 11.05 -11.29 13.61
N GLY A 73 11.17 -10.79 12.37
CA GLY A 73 10.61 -11.44 11.19
C GLY A 73 11.27 -12.79 10.89
N GLN A 74 10.46 -13.75 10.45
CA GLN A 74 10.97 -15.02 9.97
C GLN A 74 11.57 -14.87 8.58
N GLU A 75 12.73 -15.47 8.40
CA GLU A 75 13.42 -15.50 7.13
C GLU A 75 12.81 -16.60 6.23
N ILE A 76 12.12 -16.16 5.18
CA ILE A 76 11.56 -17.04 4.16
C ILE A 76 12.17 -16.62 2.83
N ASN A 77 12.88 -17.52 2.15
CA ASN A 77 13.57 -17.28 0.89
C ASN A 77 14.55 -16.08 0.94
N GLY A 78 15.35 -15.98 2.02
CA GLY A 78 16.39 -14.96 2.15
C GLY A 78 15.89 -13.57 2.53
N SER A 79 14.63 -13.41 2.93
CA SER A 79 14.11 -12.12 3.39
C SER A 79 13.09 -12.24 4.51
N LYS A 80 13.18 -11.32 5.48
CA LYS A 80 12.29 -11.25 6.63
C LYS A 80 11.07 -10.39 6.29
N ARG A 81 10.00 -11.00 5.81
CA ARG A 81 8.80 -10.29 5.35
C ARG A 81 7.55 -10.58 6.15
N TRP A 82 7.57 -11.67 6.94
CA TRP A 82 6.39 -12.20 7.59
C TRP A 82 6.56 -12.20 9.10
N LEU A 83 5.50 -11.78 9.79
CA LEU A 83 5.32 -12.01 11.22
C LEU A 83 4.34 -13.17 11.39
N ASN A 84 4.79 -14.23 12.06
CA ASN A 84 3.92 -15.35 12.42
C ASN A 84 3.28 -15.07 13.77
N LEU A 85 1.96 -14.90 13.77
CA LEU A 85 1.11 -14.74 14.93
C LEU A 85 0.33 -16.05 15.17
N GLY A 86 1.05 -17.15 15.41
CA GLY A 86 0.45 -18.48 15.53
C GLY A 86 -0.01 -19.04 14.18
N PRO A 87 -1.33 -19.34 14.01
CA PRO A 87 -1.85 -19.89 12.75
C PRO A 87 -1.95 -18.87 11.61
N LEU A 88 -1.79 -17.58 11.90
CA LEU A 88 -1.88 -16.49 10.95
C LEU A 88 -0.51 -15.90 10.68
N SER A 89 -0.15 -15.82 9.40
CA SER A 89 1.02 -15.07 8.94
C SER A 89 0.56 -13.69 8.44
N PHE A 90 1.18 -12.64 8.98
CA PHE A 90 0.88 -11.26 8.64
C PHE A 90 2.09 -10.60 8.00
N GLN A 91 1.87 -9.88 6.91
CA GLN A 91 2.91 -9.13 6.21
C GLN A 91 2.73 -7.63 6.49
N PRO A 92 3.54 -7.00 7.34
CA PRO A 92 3.39 -5.59 7.71
C PRO A 92 3.45 -4.62 6.54
N SER A 93 4.20 -4.93 5.48
CA SER A 93 4.29 -4.07 4.30
C SER A 93 2.97 -3.93 3.53
N GLU A 94 2.03 -4.89 3.63
CA GLU A 94 0.68 -4.76 3.08
C GLU A 94 -0.12 -3.70 3.84
N TYR A 95 -0.03 -3.71 5.16
CA TYR A 95 -0.63 -2.68 6.01
C TYR A 95 0.00 -1.30 5.76
N SER A 96 1.33 -1.23 5.59
CA SER A 96 2.05 0.02 5.36
C SER A 96 1.60 0.75 4.10
N LYS A 97 1.24 0.03 3.02
CA LYS A 97 0.67 0.64 1.80
C LYS A 97 -0.59 1.44 2.11
N VAL A 98 -1.52 0.83 2.85
CA VAL A 98 -2.79 1.47 3.21
C VAL A 98 -2.57 2.63 4.17
N ALA A 99 -1.72 2.44 5.19
CA ALA A 99 -1.40 3.46 6.17
C ALA A 99 -0.76 4.72 5.54
N VAL A 100 0.15 4.52 4.57
CA VAL A 100 0.78 5.62 3.82
C VAL A 100 -0.25 6.38 3.00
N ILE A 101 -1.13 5.70 2.27
CA ILE A 101 -2.18 6.34 1.48
C ILE A 101 -3.06 7.23 2.38
N LEU A 102 -3.56 6.68 3.47
CA LEU A 102 -4.41 7.41 4.41
C LEU A 102 -3.69 8.61 5.02
N PHE A 103 -2.42 8.43 5.39
CA PHE A 103 -1.61 9.49 6.00
C PHE A 103 -1.31 10.62 5.01
N LEU A 104 -0.97 10.30 3.77
CA LEU A 104 -0.75 11.31 2.73
C LEU A 104 -2.03 12.09 2.42
N VAL A 105 -3.17 11.40 2.31
CA VAL A 105 -4.49 12.05 2.13
C VAL A 105 -4.80 12.98 3.30
N TRP A 106 -4.56 12.53 4.53
CA TRP A 106 -4.74 13.35 5.73
C TRP A 106 -3.82 14.58 5.72
N GLN A 107 -2.55 14.41 5.38
CA GLN A 107 -1.57 15.51 5.32
C GLN A 107 -1.94 16.53 4.24
N ILE A 108 -2.32 16.05 3.05
CA ILE A 108 -2.73 16.87 1.91
C ILE A 108 -4.00 17.67 2.27
N SER A 109 -5.00 17.02 2.87
CA SER A 109 -6.28 17.64 3.22
C SER A 109 -6.14 18.75 4.28
N ARG A 110 -5.12 18.66 5.14
CA ARG A 110 -4.81 19.68 6.16
C ARG A 110 -3.94 20.82 5.67
N THR A 111 -3.31 20.67 4.51
CA THR A 111 -2.46 21.72 3.96
C THR A 111 -3.34 22.78 3.31
N LYS A 112 -3.30 24.00 3.85
CA LYS A 112 -4.04 25.12 3.29
C LYS A 112 -3.54 25.42 1.88
N SER A 113 -4.43 25.74 0.96
CA SER A 113 -4.21 25.99 -0.47
C SER A 113 -3.05 26.94 -0.84
N LYS A 114 -2.55 27.74 0.07
CA LYS A 114 -1.43 28.69 -0.15
C LYS A 114 -0.04 28.05 -0.08
N THR A 115 0.07 26.79 0.36
CA THR A 115 1.36 26.11 0.58
C THR A 115 1.66 25.05 -0.51
N THR A 116 0.99 25.14 -1.67
CA THR A 116 1.26 24.27 -2.82
C THR A 116 2.52 24.76 -3.53
N GLY A 117 3.64 24.12 -3.28
CA GLY A 117 4.92 24.47 -3.87
C GLY A 117 5.97 23.41 -3.56
N PHE A 118 7.21 23.68 -3.95
CA PHE A 118 8.36 22.80 -3.72
C PHE A 118 8.49 22.34 -2.26
N TRP A 119 8.29 23.21 -1.28
CA TRP A 119 8.33 22.89 0.15
C TRP A 119 7.27 21.88 0.59
N PHE A 120 6.06 21.95 0.02
CA PHE A 120 5.02 20.97 0.28
C PHE A 120 5.45 19.58 -0.24
N MET A 121 5.99 19.53 -1.45
CA MET A 121 6.49 18.30 -2.05
C MET A 121 7.61 17.70 -1.22
N CYS A 122 8.63 18.49 -0.85
CA CYS A 122 9.73 18.04 -0.01
C CYS A 122 9.26 17.50 1.34
N ARG A 123 8.38 18.22 2.02
CA ARG A 123 7.83 17.80 3.31
C ARG A 123 7.07 16.49 3.20
N THR A 124 6.27 16.32 2.15
CA THR A 124 5.49 15.09 1.93
C THR A 124 6.39 13.92 1.56
N MET A 125 7.43 14.17 0.76
CA MET A 125 8.47 13.17 0.48
C MET A 125 9.24 12.76 1.74
N MET A 126 9.61 13.70 2.59
CA MET A 126 10.29 13.40 3.86
C MET A 126 9.48 12.49 4.77
N THR A 127 8.15 12.60 4.77
CA THR A 127 7.30 11.69 5.55
C THR A 127 7.17 10.30 4.90
N LEU A 128 7.39 10.18 3.61
CA LEU A 128 7.34 8.90 2.90
C LEU A 128 8.63 8.07 3.08
N LEU A 129 9.78 8.73 3.13
CA LEU A 129 11.10 8.10 3.17
C LEU A 129 11.29 7.09 4.31
N PRO A 130 10.88 7.33 5.57
CA PRO A 130 11.06 6.36 6.65
C PRO A 130 10.38 5.02 6.39
N VAL A 131 9.14 5.04 5.88
CA VAL A 131 8.41 3.79 5.55
C VAL A 131 9.06 3.10 4.36
N VAL A 132 9.41 3.85 3.31
CA VAL A 132 10.06 3.30 2.11
C VAL A 132 11.43 2.68 2.48
N GLY A 133 12.21 3.32 3.32
CA GLY A 133 13.50 2.81 3.80
C GLY A 133 13.36 1.53 4.62
N LEU A 134 12.44 1.52 5.61
CA LEU A 134 12.20 0.35 6.45
C LEU A 134 11.62 -0.85 5.66
N VAL A 135 10.70 -0.61 4.76
CA VAL A 135 10.15 -1.67 3.92
C VAL A 135 11.17 -2.11 2.87
N GLY A 136 11.93 -1.17 2.31
CA GLY A 136 12.90 -1.41 1.24
C GLY A 136 14.07 -2.29 1.67
N SER A 137 14.47 -2.24 2.94
CA SER A 137 15.55 -3.09 3.46
C SER A 137 15.24 -4.60 3.35
N ASN A 138 13.96 -4.98 3.33
CA ASN A 138 13.54 -6.39 3.23
C ASN A 138 12.68 -6.69 2.00
N ASN A 139 12.06 -5.70 1.40
CA ASN A 139 11.14 -5.88 0.28
C ASN A 139 11.18 -4.68 -0.67
N LEU A 140 12.21 -4.67 -1.52
CA LEU A 140 12.43 -3.58 -2.48
C LEU A 140 11.23 -3.38 -3.42
N SER A 141 10.61 -4.45 -3.90
CA SER A 141 9.45 -4.37 -4.78
C SER A 141 8.29 -3.61 -4.14
N THR A 142 7.98 -3.92 -2.88
CA THR A 142 6.91 -3.22 -2.14
C THR A 142 7.29 -1.77 -1.82
N ALA A 143 8.56 -1.50 -1.51
CA ALA A 143 9.05 -0.14 -1.29
C ALA A 143 8.90 0.74 -2.54
N VAL A 144 9.22 0.21 -3.72
CA VAL A 144 9.01 0.90 -5.00
C VAL A 144 7.53 1.19 -5.26
N ILE A 145 6.64 0.24 -4.93
CA ILE A 145 5.19 0.45 -5.04
C ILE A 145 4.73 1.57 -4.09
N ILE A 146 5.17 1.56 -2.83
CA ILE A 146 4.84 2.61 -1.85
C ILE A 146 5.33 3.98 -2.33
N LEU A 147 6.56 4.05 -2.83
CA LEU A 147 7.13 5.27 -3.38
C LEU A 147 6.32 5.77 -4.58
N GLY A 148 5.98 4.88 -5.52
CA GLY A 148 5.15 5.20 -6.69
C GLY A 148 3.77 5.75 -6.32
N ILE A 149 3.10 5.12 -5.36
CA ILE A 149 1.80 5.60 -4.83
C ILE A 149 1.97 7.00 -4.22
N GLY A 150 3.01 7.21 -3.41
CA GLY A 150 3.29 8.52 -2.80
C GLY A 150 3.54 9.60 -3.83
N VAL A 151 4.37 9.34 -4.82
CA VAL A 151 4.65 10.27 -5.94
C VAL A 151 3.37 10.62 -6.70
N MET A 152 2.55 9.61 -7.05
CA MET A 152 1.28 9.84 -7.75
C MET A 152 0.32 10.69 -6.93
N LEU A 153 0.17 10.43 -5.63
CA LEU A 153 -0.70 11.22 -4.77
C LEU A 153 -0.25 12.68 -4.66
N ILE A 154 1.07 12.92 -4.56
CA ILE A 154 1.64 14.27 -4.53
C ILE A 154 1.40 14.99 -5.85
N PHE A 155 1.58 14.30 -6.97
CA PHE A 155 1.36 14.85 -8.29
C PHE A 155 -0.11 15.23 -8.51
N VAL A 156 -1.05 14.36 -8.15
CA VAL A 156 -2.49 14.64 -8.25
C VAL A 156 -2.93 15.77 -7.31
N ALA A 157 -2.33 15.86 -6.13
CA ALA A 157 -2.65 16.91 -5.14
C ALA A 157 -2.12 18.29 -5.52
N ASN A 158 -1.20 18.40 -6.47
CA ASN A 158 -0.58 19.66 -6.87
C ASN A 158 -0.93 20.04 -8.32
N PRO A 159 -2.13 20.63 -8.54
CA PRO A 159 -2.64 20.94 -9.88
C PRO A 159 -1.80 21.97 -10.65
N ARG A 160 -0.92 22.72 -9.97
CA ARG A 160 -0.10 23.75 -10.64
C ARG A 160 0.93 23.19 -11.60
N TYR A 161 1.42 21.97 -11.40
CA TYR A 161 2.33 21.31 -12.36
C TYR A 161 1.62 20.88 -13.65
N LEU A 162 0.36 20.46 -13.54
CA LEU A 162 -0.48 20.17 -14.72
C LEU A 162 -0.74 21.43 -15.54
N GLN A 163 -0.99 22.58 -14.89
CA GLN A 163 -1.18 23.85 -15.58
C GLN A 163 0.11 24.36 -16.24
N LEU A 164 1.27 24.23 -15.60
CA LEU A 164 2.57 24.57 -16.18
C LEU A 164 2.92 23.71 -17.39
N SER A 165 2.64 22.42 -17.35
CA SER A 165 2.86 21.52 -18.48
C SER A 165 1.95 21.86 -19.68
N LEU A 166 0.68 22.18 -19.45
CA LEU A 166 -0.26 22.58 -20.48
C LEU A 166 0.03 23.97 -21.05
N ILE A 167 0.46 24.92 -20.23
CA ILE A 167 0.84 26.27 -20.67
C ILE A 167 2.12 26.21 -21.52
N HIS A 168 3.10 25.40 -21.13
CA HIS A 168 4.34 25.25 -21.89
C HIS A 168 4.13 24.60 -23.28
N ILE A 169 3.09 23.78 -23.43
CA ILE A 169 2.70 23.18 -24.72
C ILE A 169 1.91 24.16 -25.56
N SER A 170 1.20 25.13 -24.97
CA SER A 170 0.34 26.07 -25.69
C SER A 170 1.01 27.42 -26.05
N GLU A 171 2.17 27.74 -25.48
CA GLU A 171 2.86 29.01 -25.74
C GLU A 171 3.71 29.12 -27.03
N PRO A 172 4.18 28.06 -27.70
CA PRO A 172 4.96 28.28 -28.92
C PRO A 172 4.18 28.88 -30.07
N THR A 173 2.85 28.95 -30.00
CA THR A 173 2.01 29.43 -31.10
C THR A 173 1.67 30.93 -31.02
N ARG A 174 1.92 31.61 -29.91
CA ARG A 174 1.60 33.05 -29.80
C ARG A 174 2.74 34.01 -30.08
N LEU A 175 3.96 33.53 -30.23
CA LEU A 175 5.14 34.36 -30.58
C LEU A 175 5.48 34.30 -32.09
N ALA A 176 4.69 33.63 -32.93
CA ALA A 176 4.91 33.49 -34.36
C ALA A 176 3.87 34.29 -35.22
N LEU A 177 3.11 35.18 -34.62
CA LEU A 177 2.22 36.13 -35.31
C LEU A 177 2.56 37.56 -34.85
#